data_b0ffc7d5de8b7f8b4cef4e7fca0e5650
#
_entry.id   b0ffc7d5de8b7f8b4cef4e7fca0e5650
#
_cell.length_a   1.000
_cell.length_b   1.000
_cell.length_c   1.000
_cell.angle_alpha   90.00
_cell.angle_beta   90.00
_cell.angle_gamma   90.00
#
_symmetry.space_group_name_H-M   'P 1'
#
loop_
_entity.id
_entity.type
_entity.pdbx_description
1 polymer ?
#
loop_
_entity_poly.entity_id
_entity_poly.type
_entity_poly.pdbx_seq_one_letter_code
_entity_poly.pdbx_strand_id
1 'polypeptide(L)'
;LIMDAIFGRNRFLNEIIWAYRTGGVSKRWWGRKHDVILFFKKSKDTFFKPLKEKSYITHSYGFNNIEIEEDENGLFRWTYCRDWWQIEALRGNHAESQGYPTQKPLALLDRIIKASCPPDGIVMDPFCGCGTTIEAAQILGRNWIGIDVCVNACKVIERRISNHLGNFYDEVEFIGLPKTPSDARTLANLDAFKFERWAASLVDGMEANKKQRGDGGIDGYGRLAIQKGKFIDLVSQVKGGHTNPGHIQAFNGARQQVGADLGIFTCFEDRVTQGMRDTAASTGRFMDIPKVQIYTVEDYFIGKTPHMPYHFS
;
A
#
# COMPACT_ATOMS: atom_id res chain seq x y z
N LEU A 1 -11.41 -23.95 8.71
CA LEU A 1 -11.99 -24.61 7.51
C LEU A 1 -11.04 -24.54 6.31
N ILE A 2 -10.76 -23.36 5.71
CA ILE A 2 -9.82 -23.26 4.56
C ILE A 2 -8.41 -23.61 5.02
N MET A 3 -7.94 -23.04 6.11
CA MET A 3 -6.63 -23.31 6.69
C MET A 3 -6.50 -24.78 7.11
N ASP A 4 -7.54 -25.39 7.65
CA ASP A 4 -7.54 -26.81 7.96
C ASP A 4 -7.39 -27.70 6.72
N ALA A 5 -7.98 -27.29 5.59
CA ALA A 5 -7.85 -28.02 4.32
C ALA A 5 -6.43 -27.91 3.73
N ILE A 6 -5.77 -26.75 3.92
CA ILE A 6 -4.43 -26.50 3.37
C ILE A 6 -3.35 -27.08 4.27
N PHE A 7 -3.39 -26.83 5.58
CA PHE A 7 -2.34 -27.18 6.53
C PHE A 7 -2.62 -28.47 7.29
N GLY A 8 -3.89 -28.87 7.41
CA GLY A 8 -4.35 -29.93 8.27
C GLY A 8 -4.69 -29.43 9.68
N ARG A 9 -5.81 -29.89 10.23
CA ARG A 9 -6.33 -29.48 11.54
C ARG A 9 -5.35 -29.70 12.69
N ASN A 10 -4.54 -30.75 12.62
CA ASN A 10 -3.52 -31.08 13.61
C ASN A 10 -2.33 -30.12 13.62
N ARG A 11 -2.28 -29.17 12.70
CA ARG A 11 -1.26 -28.14 12.59
C ARG A 11 -1.70 -26.78 13.14
N PHE A 12 -2.95 -26.66 13.53
CA PHE A 12 -3.46 -25.51 14.25
C PHE A 12 -2.78 -25.41 15.63
N LEU A 13 -2.31 -24.21 15.97
CA LEU A 13 -1.64 -23.92 17.24
C LEU A 13 -2.49 -23.02 18.13
N ASN A 14 -2.85 -21.84 17.63
CA ASN A 14 -3.60 -20.85 18.40
C ASN A 14 -4.60 -20.10 17.52
N GLU A 15 -5.70 -19.69 18.16
CA GLU A 15 -6.53 -18.56 17.77
C GLU A 15 -6.12 -17.37 18.64
N ILE A 16 -5.56 -16.34 18.01
CA ILE A 16 -5.06 -15.16 18.71
C ILE A 16 -6.06 -14.04 18.54
N ILE A 17 -6.50 -13.45 19.64
CA ILE A 17 -7.42 -12.31 19.66
C ILE A 17 -6.61 -11.01 19.68
N TRP A 18 -6.61 -10.30 18.56
CA TRP A 18 -6.07 -8.95 18.51
C TRP A 18 -7.15 -7.93 18.84
N ALA A 19 -7.11 -7.40 20.06
CA ALA A 19 -8.07 -6.42 20.56
C ALA A 19 -7.57 -4.99 20.46
N TYR A 20 -8.49 -4.06 20.14
CA TYR A 20 -8.20 -2.63 20.01
C TYR A 20 -9.40 -1.78 20.48
N ARG A 21 -9.13 -0.51 20.85
CA ARG A 21 -10.17 0.41 21.35
C ARG A 21 -10.66 1.42 20.31
N THR A 22 -10.04 1.46 19.13
CA THR A 22 -10.36 2.42 18.06
C THR A 22 -11.78 2.27 17.50
N GLY A 23 -12.35 3.38 17.03
CA GLY A 23 -13.69 3.43 16.42
C GLY A 23 -14.84 3.53 17.42
N GLY A 24 -16.04 3.82 16.91
CA GLY A 24 -17.27 3.93 17.68
C GLY A 24 -17.78 2.59 18.24
N VAL A 25 -18.69 2.63 19.21
CA VAL A 25 -19.36 1.46 19.74
C VAL A 25 -20.86 1.56 19.52
N SER A 26 -21.52 0.41 19.29
CA SER A 26 -22.97 0.33 19.18
C SER A 26 -23.62 0.55 20.56
N LYS A 27 -24.79 1.19 20.57
CA LYS A 27 -25.65 1.27 21.76
C LYS A 27 -26.64 0.13 21.86
N ARG A 28 -26.71 -0.75 20.85
CA ARG A 28 -27.70 -1.84 20.77
C ARG A 28 -27.08 -3.22 21.04
N TRP A 29 -25.74 -3.38 20.85
CA TRP A 29 -25.01 -4.63 21.09
C TRP A 29 -23.56 -4.31 21.44
N TRP A 30 -22.82 -5.32 21.86
CA TRP A 30 -21.40 -5.19 22.16
C TRP A 30 -20.61 -4.78 20.90
N GLY A 31 -19.77 -3.74 21.02
CA GLY A 31 -18.92 -3.30 19.92
C GLY A 31 -17.90 -4.39 19.53
N ARG A 32 -17.80 -4.65 18.23
CA ARG A 32 -16.77 -5.55 17.70
C ARG A 32 -15.43 -4.81 17.70
N LYS A 33 -14.54 -5.19 18.62
CA LYS A 33 -13.27 -4.50 18.88
C LYS A 33 -12.10 -5.47 18.90
N HIS A 34 -12.15 -6.48 18.05
CA HIS A 34 -11.06 -7.41 17.84
C HIS A 34 -11.13 -8.03 16.45
N ASP A 35 -9.96 -8.44 15.99
CA ASP A 35 -9.77 -9.36 14.86
C ASP A 35 -9.15 -10.66 15.38
N VAL A 36 -9.38 -11.74 14.65
CA VAL A 36 -8.84 -13.07 14.97
C VAL A 36 -7.69 -13.38 14.03
N ILE A 37 -6.56 -13.82 14.60
CA ILE A 37 -5.38 -14.26 13.86
C ILE A 37 -5.22 -15.76 14.10
N LEU A 38 -5.19 -16.55 13.03
CA LEU A 38 -5.02 -17.99 13.11
C LEU A 38 -3.55 -18.36 12.96
N PHE A 39 -3.00 -19.05 13.93
CA PHE A 39 -1.63 -19.53 13.92
C PHE A 39 -1.57 -21.02 13.59
N PHE A 40 -0.96 -21.33 12.45
CA PHE A 40 -0.70 -22.69 11.97
C PHE A 40 0.79 -22.93 11.79
N LYS A 41 1.23 -24.16 12.03
CA LYS A 41 2.58 -24.61 11.66
C LYS A 41 2.53 -25.43 10.37
N LYS A 42 3.60 -25.38 9.57
CA LYS A 42 3.72 -26.18 8.36
C LYS A 42 4.34 -27.56 8.62
N SER A 43 5.30 -27.62 9.55
CA SER A 43 6.06 -28.84 9.87
C SER A 43 6.21 -29.02 11.37
N LYS A 44 6.90 -30.09 11.78
CA LYS A 44 7.28 -30.31 13.18
C LYS A 44 8.37 -29.33 13.61
N ASP A 45 9.27 -28.97 12.69
CA ASP A 45 10.41 -28.09 12.92
C ASP A 45 10.04 -26.61 12.69
N THR A 46 8.98 -26.17 13.35
CA THR A 46 8.52 -24.79 13.26
C THR A 46 9.25 -23.93 14.28
N PHE A 47 9.90 -22.86 13.81
CA PHE A 47 10.48 -21.86 14.69
C PHE A 47 9.38 -21.13 15.47
N PHE A 48 9.57 -21.05 16.78
CA PHE A 48 8.75 -20.21 17.64
C PHE A 48 9.59 -19.72 18.83
N LYS A 49 9.72 -18.41 18.94
CA LYS A 49 10.40 -17.75 20.07
C LYS A 49 9.34 -17.16 20.99
N PRO A 50 9.14 -17.71 22.20
CA PRO A 50 8.18 -17.13 23.15
C PRO A 50 8.64 -15.74 23.55
N LEU A 51 7.75 -14.76 23.39
CA LEU A 51 7.99 -13.37 23.78
C LEU A 51 7.48 -13.14 25.21
N LYS A 52 8.08 -12.16 25.88
CA LYS A 52 7.62 -11.71 27.20
C LYS A 52 6.97 -10.33 27.10
N GLU A 53 6.02 -10.09 27.97
CA GLU A 53 5.35 -8.80 28.16
C GLU A 53 5.27 -8.42 29.62
N LYS A 54 5.15 -7.13 29.92
CA LYS A 54 4.93 -6.63 31.27
C LYS A 54 3.53 -7.00 31.73
N SER A 55 3.43 -7.67 32.86
CA SER A 55 2.15 -7.97 33.52
C SER A 55 2.09 -7.15 34.80
N TYR A 56 1.32 -6.05 34.77
CA TYR A 56 1.15 -5.17 35.93
C TYR A 56 0.38 -5.87 37.04
N ILE A 57 0.79 -5.61 38.28
CA ILE A 57 0.23 -6.19 39.50
C ILE A 57 -0.05 -5.06 40.49
N THR A 58 -1.08 -5.25 41.32
CA THR A 58 -1.46 -4.25 42.32
C THR A 58 -0.64 -4.37 43.61
N HIS A 59 0.02 -5.52 43.80
CA HIS A 59 0.83 -5.80 45.00
C HIS A 59 1.82 -6.94 44.71
N SER A 60 2.88 -7.01 45.49
CA SER A 60 3.92 -8.06 45.38
C SER A 60 3.61 -9.33 46.17
N TYR A 61 2.55 -9.33 46.96
CA TYR A 61 2.18 -10.47 47.82
C TYR A 61 1.83 -11.73 47.02
N GLY A 62 2.38 -12.86 47.45
CA GLY A 62 2.10 -14.17 46.80
C GLY A 62 3.02 -14.50 45.62
N PHE A 63 3.97 -13.63 45.25
CA PHE A 63 4.93 -13.87 44.16
C PHE A 63 6.32 -14.26 44.72
N ASN A 64 6.38 -15.44 45.32
CA ASN A 64 7.64 -15.97 45.81
C ASN A 64 8.55 -16.37 44.63
N ASN A 65 9.81 -15.96 44.68
CA ASN A 65 10.84 -16.25 43.65
C ASN A 65 10.55 -15.67 42.24
N ILE A 66 9.75 -14.60 42.15
CA ILE A 66 9.50 -13.88 40.90
C ILE A 66 10.08 -12.47 41.08
N GLU A 67 10.92 -12.06 40.16
CA GLU A 67 11.44 -10.70 40.07
C GLU A 67 10.28 -9.73 39.73
N ILE A 68 10.12 -8.72 40.60
CA ILE A 68 9.13 -7.65 40.44
C ILE A 68 9.90 -6.37 40.20
N GLU A 69 9.52 -5.69 39.11
CA GLU A 69 10.05 -4.40 38.71
C GLU A 69 8.97 -3.32 38.84
N GLU A 70 9.37 -2.07 38.78
CA GLU A 70 8.47 -0.92 38.81
C GLU A 70 8.82 0.05 37.70
N ASP A 71 7.79 0.60 37.06
CA ASP A 71 7.90 1.71 36.12
C ASP A 71 6.81 2.76 36.40
N GLU A 72 6.68 3.76 35.55
CA GLU A 72 5.70 4.85 35.67
C GLU A 72 4.24 4.38 35.75
N ASN A 73 3.94 3.14 35.30
CA ASN A 73 2.61 2.55 35.32
C ASN A 73 2.40 1.61 36.54
N GLY A 74 3.43 1.41 37.38
CA GLY A 74 3.36 0.63 38.60
C GLY A 74 4.21 -0.64 38.61
N LEU A 75 3.95 -1.50 39.60
CA LEU A 75 4.65 -2.77 39.74
C LEU A 75 4.28 -3.75 38.64
N PHE A 76 5.29 -4.39 38.06
CA PHE A 76 5.07 -5.42 37.01
C PHE A 76 6.06 -6.58 37.15
N ARG A 77 5.71 -7.66 36.49
CA ARG A 77 6.61 -8.81 36.25
C ARG A 77 6.62 -9.17 34.79
N TRP A 78 7.68 -9.78 34.31
CA TRP A 78 7.75 -10.33 32.98
C TRP A 78 7.04 -11.68 32.90
N THR A 79 6.05 -11.78 32.03
CA THR A 79 5.33 -13.04 31.73
C THR A 79 5.40 -13.34 30.25
N TYR A 80 5.22 -14.62 29.88
CA TYR A 80 5.06 -14.94 28.47
C TYR A 80 3.79 -14.32 27.90
N CYS A 81 3.88 -13.81 26.66
CA CYS A 81 2.74 -13.26 25.95
C CYS A 81 1.64 -14.31 25.82
N ARG A 82 0.42 -13.87 25.97
CA ARG A 82 -0.79 -14.67 25.85
C ARG A 82 -1.29 -14.66 24.40
N ASP A 83 -2.35 -15.39 24.12
CA ASP A 83 -3.05 -15.43 22.83
C ASP A 83 -4.14 -14.35 22.68
N TRP A 84 -4.15 -13.36 23.54
CA TRP A 84 -4.93 -12.14 23.37
C TRP A 84 -4.02 -10.93 23.52
N TRP A 85 -4.04 -10.05 22.49
CA TRP A 85 -3.15 -8.93 22.38
C TRP A 85 -3.92 -7.62 22.33
N GLN A 86 -3.57 -6.69 23.18
CA GLN A 86 -4.11 -5.34 23.14
C GLN A 86 -3.10 -4.44 22.43
N ILE A 87 -3.33 -4.24 21.13
CA ILE A 87 -2.52 -3.36 20.27
C ILE A 87 -3.48 -2.45 19.54
N GLU A 88 -3.33 -1.14 19.68
CA GLU A 88 -4.26 -0.19 19.07
C GLU A 88 -4.19 -0.25 17.55
N ALA A 89 -5.36 -0.26 16.90
CA ALA A 89 -5.46 -0.13 15.46
C ALA A 89 -5.19 1.32 15.04
N LEU A 90 -4.63 1.51 13.85
CA LEU A 90 -4.28 2.83 13.36
C LEU A 90 -5.54 3.69 13.11
N ARG A 91 -5.46 4.95 13.49
CA ARG A 91 -6.41 5.99 13.09
C ARG A 91 -5.85 6.74 11.89
N GLY A 92 -6.72 7.33 11.07
CA GLY A 92 -6.30 8.06 9.87
C GLY A 92 -5.31 9.20 10.09
N ASN A 93 -5.29 9.77 11.30
CA ASN A 93 -4.37 10.84 11.71
C ASN A 93 -3.14 10.33 12.50
N HIS A 94 -2.92 9.02 12.58
CA HIS A 94 -1.75 8.45 13.25
C HIS A 94 -0.50 8.67 12.38
N ALA A 95 0.65 8.99 13.01
CA ALA A 95 1.90 9.27 12.28
C ALA A 95 2.35 8.11 11.36
N GLU A 96 2.02 6.87 11.75
CA GLU A 96 2.30 5.67 10.96
C GLU A 96 1.35 5.48 9.77
N SER A 97 0.22 6.22 9.73
CA SER A 97 -0.82 6.03 8.71
C SER A 97 -0.33 6.47 7.32
N GLN A 98 -0.45 5.58 6.34
CA GLN A 98 -0.20 5.86 4.93
C GLN A 98 -1.50 6.20 4.15
N GLY A 99 -2.61 6.39 4.86
CA GLY A 99 -3.93 6.58 4.23
C GLY A 99 -4.50 5.29 3.61
N TYR A 100 -3.89 4.14 3.87
CA TYR A 100 -4.35 2.85 3.33
C TYR A 100 -5.43 2.24 4.26
N PRO A 101 -6.66 2.00 3.77
CA PRO A 101 -7.81 1.66 4.64
C PRO A 101 -7.62 0.41 5.50
N THR A 102 -6.81 -0.53 5.05
CA THR A 102 -6.59 -1.83 5.72
C THR A 102 -5.23 -1.94 6.38
N GLN A 103 -4.52 -0.83 6.54
CA GLN A 103 -3.19 -0.81 7.16
C GLN A 103 -3.24 -1.36 8.59
N LYS A 104 -2.35 -2.30 8.89
CA LYS A 104 -2.15 -2.84 10.23
C LYS A 104 -1.04 -2.05 10.96
N PRO A 105 -1.10 -1.95 12.30
CA PRO A 105 -0.04 -1.30 13.06
C PRO A 105 1.28 -2.09 13.00
N LEU A 106 2.39 -1.37 12.93
CA LEU A 106 3.74 -1.97 12.90
C LEU A 106 3.99 -2.88 14.11
N ALA A 107 3.52 -2.46 15.30
CA ALA A 107 3.65 -3.23 16.55
C ALA A 107 3.02 -4.63 16.47
N LEU A 108 1.96 -4.81 15.69
CA LEU A 108 1.33 -6.11 15.48
C LEU A 108 2.25 -7.03 14.68
N LEU A 109 2.79 -6.54 13.56
CA LEU A 109 3.67 -7.31 12.68
C LEU A 109 5.02 -7.57 13.34
N ASP A 110 5.55 -6.60 14.10
CA ASP A 110 6.76 -6.75 14.92
C ASP A 110 6.63 -7.95 15.89
N ARG A 111 5.52 -8.03 16.62
CA ARG A 111 5.24 -9.14 17.54
C ARG A 111 5.17 -10.49 16.80
N ILE A 112 4.45 -10.55 15.69
CA ILE A 112 4.32 -11.78 14.89
C ILE A 112 5.67 -12.23 14.36
N ILE A 113 6.44 -11.34 13.74
CA ILE A 113 7.72 -11.66 13.11
C ILE A 113 8.75 -12.08 14.15
N LYS A 114 8.86 -11.36 15.27
CA LYS A 114 9.78 -11.72 16.37
C LYS A 114 9.54 -13.11 16.93
N ALA A 115 8.27 -13.52 17.00
CA ALA A 115 7.89 -14.83 17.50
C ALA A 115 8.06 -15.96 16.47
N SER A 116 7.83 -15.67 15.18
CA SER A 116 7.60 -16.71 14.15
C SER A 116 8.67 -16.78 13.07
N CYS A 117 9.59 -15.80 13.00
CA CYS A 117 10.66 -15.76 12.01
C CYS A 117 12.03 -15.62 12.68
N PRO A 118 12.97 -16.58 12.46
CA PRO A 118 14.32 -16.45 13.01
C PRO A 118 15.07 -15.24 12.40
N PRO A 119 16.19 -14.77 12.96
CA PRO A 119 17.02 -13.68 12.38
C PRO A 119 17.29 -14.04 10.95
N ASP A 120 17.82 -14.51 10.24
CA ASP A 120 18.07 -14.75 8.81
C ASP A 120 16.91 -15.40 8.03
N GLY A 121 15.72 -15.47 8.63
CA GLY A 121 14.54 -16.05 8.02
C GLY A 121 13.90 -15.13 6.97
N ILE A 122 12.96 -15.70 6.20
CA ILE A 122 12.20 -14.99 5.17
C ILE A 122 10.76 -14.80 5.65
N VAL A 123 10.31 -13.56 5.66
CA VAL A 123 8.91 -13.18 5.88
C VAL A 123 8.23 -13.03 4.53
N MET A 124 7.13 -13.74 4.29
CA MET A 124 6.35 -13.61 3.07
C MET A 124 4.96 -13.09 3.38
N ASP A 125 4.56 -12.03 2.69
CA ASP A 125 3.20 -11.49 2.73
C ASP A 125 2.60 -11.50 1.32
N PRO A 126 1.67 -12.43 1.01
CA PRO A 126 1.09 -12.55 -0.32
C PRO A 126 0.00 -11.51 -0.63
N PHE A 127 -0.33 -10.64 0.34
CA PHE A 127 -1.30 -9.54 0.22
C PHE A 127 -0.79 -8.29 0.93
N CYS A 128 0.46 -7.90 0.62
CA CYS A 128 1.24 -6.97 1.43
C CYS A 128 0.69 -5.54 1.48
N GLY A 129 -0.21 -5.14 0.59
CA GLY A 129 -0.86 -3.84 0.60
C GLY A 129 0.15 -2.69 0.70
N CYS A 130 0.00 -1.85 1.70
CA CYS A 130 0.94 -0.73 1.96
C CYS A 130 2.26 -1.16 2.64
N GLY A 131 2.54 -2.46 2.76
CA GLY A 131 3.84 -2.99 3.15
C GLY A 131 4.19 -2.93 4.64
N THR A 132 3.22 -2.92 5.55
CA THR A 132 3.53 -2.92 7.00
C THR A 132 4.34 -4.15 7.41
N THR A 133 4.02 -5.32 6.86
CA THR A 133 4.79 -6.56 7.10
C THR A 133 6.21 -6.45 6.58
N ILE A 134 6.37 -5.84 5.39
CA ILE A 134 7.66 -5.63 4.74
C ILE A 134 8.54 -4.71 5.58
N GLU A 135 7.99 -3.56 6.03
CA GLU A 135 8.69 -2.62 6.89
C GLU A 135 9.09 -3.26 8.23
N ALA A 136 8.19 -4.01 8.88
CA ALA A 136 8.51 -4.72 10.11
C ALA A 136 9.63 -5.75 9.90
N ALA A 137 9.60 -6.50 8.82
CA ALA A 137 10.64 -7.46 8.47
C ALA A 137 11.99 -6.75 8.23
N GLN A 138 12.00 -5.64 7.49
CA GLN A 138 13.19 -4.84 7.22
C GLN A 138 13.81 -4.28 8.51
N ILE A 139 13.01 -3.66 9.38
CA ILE A 139 13.47 -3.12 10.68
C ILE A 139 14.07 -4.24 11.56
N LEU A 140 13.50 -5.43 11.50
CA LEU A 140 13.97 -6.58 12.27
C LEU A 140 15.15 -7.33 11.63
N GLY A 141 15.66 -6.87 10.47
CA GLY A 141 16.74 -7.52 9.73
C GLY A 141 16.37 -8.92 9.21
N ARG A 142 15.11 -9.11 8.79
CA ARG A 142 14.65 -10.33 8.10
C ARG A 142 14.62 -10.10 6.61
N ASN A 143 14.89 -11.15 5.85
CA ASN A 143 14.57 -11.15 4.42
C ASN A 143 13.05 -11.15 4.24
N TRP A 144 12.57 -10.61 3.13
CA TRP A 144 11.13 -10.53 2.91
C TRP A 144 10.74 -10.68 1.43
N ILE A 145 9.52 -11.15 1.23
CA ILE A 145 8.85 -11.23 -0.07
C ILE A 145 7.44 -10.65 0.10
N GLY A 146 7.16 -9.56 -0.60
CA GLY A 146 5.84 -8.96 -0.67
C GLY A 146 5.18 -9.21 -2.02
N ILE A 147 3.91 -9.60 -2.03
CA ILE A 147 3.12 -9.78 -3.24
C ILE A 147 1.87 -8.92 -3.12
N ASP A 148 1.55 -8.15 -4.14
CA ASP A 148 0.30 -7.41 -4.23
C ASP A 148 -0.16 -7.27 -5.68
N VAL A 149 -1.48 -7.17 -5.88
CA VAL A 149 -2.06 -6.94 -7.20
C VAL A 149 -2.10 -5.45 -7.57
N CYS A 150 -1.90 -4.58 -6.59
CA CYS A 150 -1.96 -3.13 -6.75
C CYS A 150 -0.57 -2.56 -6.98
N VAL A 151 -0.31 -2.01 -8.15
CA VAL A 151 0.98 -1.39 -8.49
C VAL A 151 1.30 -0.22 -7.54
N ASN A 152 0.30 0.54 -7.10
CA ASN A 152 0.50 1.62 -6.13
C ASN A 152 1.02 1.12 -4.77
N ALA A 153 0.76 -0.13 -4.40
CA ALA A 153 1.33 -0.74 -3.20
C ALA A 153 2.87 -0.70 -3.24
N CYS A 154 3.47 -0.99 -4.39
CA CYS A 154 4.93 -0.96 -4.55
C CYS A 154 5.52 0.42 -4.27
N LYS A 155 4.89 1.50 -4.73
CA LYS A 155 5.33 2.89 -4.44
C LYS A 155 5.21 3.25 -2.96
N VAL A 156 4.14 2.80 -2.32
CA VAL A 156 3.96 3.03 -0.87
C VAL A 156 5.03 2.27 -0.10
N ILE A 157 5.30 1.02 -0.48
CA ILE A 157 6.36 0.20 0.14
C ILE A 157 7.73 0.86 -0.07
N GLU A 158 8.05 1.27 -1.30
CA GLU A 158 9.28 1.99 -1.60
C GLU A 158 9.49 3.18 -0.66
N ARG A 159 8.51 4.08 -0.57
CA ARG A 159 8.57 5.25 0.31
C ARG A 159 8.73 4.88 1.79
N ARG A 160 8.05 3.82 2.26
CA ARG A 160 8.12 3.38 3.66
C ARG A 160 9.51 2.85 4.02
N ILE A 161 10.08 2.01 3.18
CA ILE A 161 11.32 1.30 3.52
C ILE A 161 12.59 2.00 3.04
N SER A 162 12.50 2.99 2.14
CA SER A 162 13.67 3.78 1.69
C SER A 162 14.41 4.45 2.85
N ASN A 163 13.71 4.81 3.93
CA ASN A 163 14.34 5.36 5.12
C ASN A 163 15.18 4.34 5.93
N HIS A 164 15.01 3.05 5.64
CA HIS A 164 15.69 1.93 6.33
C HIS A 164 16.76 1.27 5.46
N LEU A 165 16.88 1.69 4.21
CA LEU A 165 17.84 1.17 3.24
C LEU A 165 18.76 2.27 2.75
N GLY A 166 20.03 1.96 2.56
CA GLY A 166 21.01 2.90 2.00
C GLY A 166 20.73 3.23 0.54
N ASN A 167 20.42 2.22 -0.26
CA ASN A 167 20.00 2.35 -1.65
C ASN A 167 18.92 1.33 -1.96
N PHE A 168 17.69 1.80 -1.96
CA PHE A 168 16.50 0.95 -2.14
C PHE A 168 16.55 0.08 -3.41
N TYR A 169 16.92 0.68 -4.54
CA TYR A 169 16.89 -0.03 -5.84
C TYR A 169 18.02 -1.03 -6.03
N ASP A 170 19.09 -0.95 -5.26
CA ASP A 170 20.17 -1.94 -5.28
C ASP A 170 19.84 -3.15 -4.41
N GLU A 171 19.00 -2.97 -3.39
CA GLU A 171 18.67 -4.00 -2.41
C GLU A 171 17.32 -4.68 -2.66
N VAL A 172 16.41 -4.03 -3.41
CA VAL A 172 15.04 -4.52 -3.65
C VAL A 172 14.81 -4.85 -5.10
N GLU A 173 14.42 -6.08 -5.36
CA GLU A 173 14.03 -6.50 -6.70
C GLU A 173 12.51 -6.45 -6.88
N PHE A 174 12.04 -5.69 -7.89
CA PHE A 174 10.66 -5.70 -8.35
C PHE A 174 10.47 -6.70 -9.48
N ILE A 175 9.53 -7.63 -9.31
CA ILE A 175 9.19 -8.63 -10.31
C ILE A 175 7.80 -8.30 -10.88
N GLY A 176 7.67 -8.32 -12.20
CA GLY A 176 6.39 -8.08 -12.90
C GLY A 176 6.06 -6.61 -13.14
N LEU A 177 6.96 -5.69 -12.82
CA LEU A 177 6.86 -4.27 -13.19
C LEU A 177 7.92 -3.92 -14.23
N PRO A 178 7.58 -3.08 -15.22
CA PRO A 178 8.57 -2.54 -16.15
C PRO A 178 9.68 -1.76 -15.43
N LYS A 179 10.94 -2.11 -15.74
CA LYS A 179 12.14 -1.41 -15.25
C LYS A 179 12.70 -0.46 -16.29
N THR A 180 12.30 -0.60 -17.54
CA THR A 180 12.71 0.21 -18.68
C THR A 180 11.52 0.52 -19.59
N PRO A 181 11.63 1.55 -20.48
CA PRO A 181 10.62 1.78 -21.51
C PRO A 181 10.37 0.56 -22.44
N SER A 182 11.43 -0.24 -22.69
CA SER A 182 11.34 -1.47 -23.45
C SER A 182 10.49 -2.53 -22.76
N ASP A 183 10.65 -2.69 -21.43
CA ASP A 183 9.83 -3.60 -20.64
C ASP A 183 8.36 -3.17 -20.64
N ALA A 184 8.13 -1.85 -20.52
CA ALA A 184 6.79 -1.27 -20.59
C ALA A 184 6.14 -1.54 -21.95
N ARG A 185 6.90 -1.46 -23.04
CA ARG A 185 6.41 -1.78 -24.39
C ARG A 185 6.12 -3.27 -24.53
N THR A 186 6.95 -4.11 -23.97
CA THR A 186 6.71 -5.55 -23.91
C THR A 186 5.41 -5.86 -23.15
N LEU A 187 5.21 -5.23 -22.00
CA LEU A 187 3.98 -5.37 -21.21
C LEU A 187 2.75 -4.89 -22.01
N ALA A 188 2.84 -3.74 -22.69
CA ALA A 188 1.75 -3.20 -23.51
C ALA A 188 1.33 -4.15 -24.65
N ASN A 189 2.29 -4.86 -25.21
CA ASN A 189 2.04 -5.84 -26.30
C ASN A 189 1.48 -7.16 -25.75
N LEU A 190 1.90 -7.60 -24.55
CA LEU A 190 1.47 -8.86 -23.97
C LEU A 190 0.13 -8.75 -23.23
N ASP A 191 -0.08 -7.66 -22.49
CA ASP A 191 -1.27 -7.44 -21.67
C ASP A 191 -1.55 -5.93 -21.56
N ALA A 192 -2.34 -5.43 -22.50
CA ALA A 192 -2.68 -4.00 -22.56
C ALA A 192 -3.34 -3.49 -21.27
N PHE A 193 -4.17 -4.32 -20.63
CA PHE A 193 -4.87 -3.93 -19.40
C PHE A 193 -3.91 -3.80 -18.21
N LYS A 194 -2.95 -4.71 -18.06
CA LYS A 194 -1.89 -4.56 -17.05
C LYS A 194 -1.02 -3.34 -17.32
N PHE A 195 -0.70 -3.08 -18.60
CA PHE A 195 0.04 -1.88 -18.97
C PHE A 195 -0.72 -0.61 -18.61
N GLU A 196 -2.01 -0.51 -18.94
CA GLU A 196 -2.87 0.63 -18.61
C GLU A 196 -2.89 0.88 -17.09
N ARG A 197 -3.09 -0.18 -16.30
CA ARG A 197 -3.06 -0.08 -14.83
C ARG A 197 -1.71 0.36 -14.28
N TRP A 198 -0.64 -0.18 -14.81
CA TRP A 198 0.71 0.21 -14.42
C TRP A 198 0.98 1.67 -14.77
N ALA A 199 0.73 2.08 -16.01
CA ALA A 199 1.00 3.44 -16.46
C ALA A 199 0.11 4.49 -15.75
N ALA A 200 -1.18 4.18 -15.50
CA ALA A 200 -2.04 5.05 -14.69
C ALA A 200 -1.49 5.23 -13.28
N SER A 201 -0.89 4.20 -12.69
CA SER A 201 -0.29 4.27 -11.36
C SER A 201 0.97 5.13 -11.28
N LEU A 202 1.60 5.48 -12.41
CA LEU A 202 2.77 6.37 -12.44
C LEU A 202 2.41 7.82 -12.08
N VAL A 203 1.15 8.19 -12.16
CA VAL A 203 0.66 9.52 -11.75
C VAL A 203 0.33 9.50 -10.25
N ASP A 204 0.91 10.41 -9.50
CA ASP A 204 0.67 10.51 -8.06
C ASP A 204 -0.81 10.78 -7.73
N GLY A 205 -1.34 10.05 -6.75
CA GLY A 205 -2.73 10.15 -6.33
C GLY A 205 -3.74 9.51 -7.30
N MET A 206 -3.28 8.84 -8.37
CA MET A 206 -4.14 8.17 -9.33
C MET A 206 -4.37 6.70 -8.96
N GLU A 207 -5.62 6.28 -8.97
CA GLU A 207 -6.02 4.88 -8.88
C GLU A 207 -6.45 4.38 -10.26
N ALA A 208 -5.93 3.23 -10.68
CA ALA A 208 -6.33 2.62 -11.93
C ALA A 208 -7.81 2.21 -11.90
N ASN A 209 -8.52 2.43 -13.01
CA ASN A 209 -9.91 2.04 -13.15
C ASN A 209 -10.03 0.50 -13.08
N LYS A 210 -10.98 0.01 -12.28
CA LYS A 210 -11.24 -1.43 -12.13
C LYS A 210 -12.09 -2.01 -13.27
N LYS A 211 -12.75 -1.15 -14.04
CA LYS A 211 -13.62 -1.57 -15.17
C LYS A 211 -12.77 -1.76 -16.42
N GLN A 212 -12.97 -2.87 -17.12
CA GLN A 212 -12.30 -3.16 -18.38
C GLN A 212 -13.06 -2.66 -19.61
N ARG A 213 -14.35 -2.31 -19.48
CA ARG A 213 -15.23 -1.85 -20.58
C ARG A 213 -16.27 -0.86 -20.06
N GLY A 214 -16.67 0.08 -20.92
CA GLY A 214 -17.70 1.05 -20.59
C GLY A 214 -17.26 2.16 -19.64
N ASP A 215 -15.96 2.47 -19.62
CA ASP A 215 -15.31 3.48 -18.79
C ASP A 215 -15.20 4.86 -19.47
N GLY A 216 -15.74 5.00 -20.69
CA GLY A 216 -15.62 6.23 -21.47
C GLY A 216 -14.19 6.56 -21.91
N GLY A 217 -13.25 5.60 -21.81
CA GLY A 217 -11.83 5.80 -22.14
C GLY A 217 -11.03 6.45 -21.00
N ILE A 218 -11.47 6.26 -19.75
CA ILE A 218 -10.74 6.71 -18.56
C ILE A 218 -10.14 5.51 -17.85
N ASP A 219 -8.80 5.42 -17.84
CA ASP A 219 -8.04 4.31 -17.28
C ASP A 219 -7.64 4.53 -15.80
N GLY A 220 -7.76 5.77 -15.30
CA GLY A 220 -7.51 6.09 -13.92
C GLY A 220 -8.26 7.31 -13.42
N TYR A 221 -8.55 7.32 -12.11
CA TYR A 221 -9.15 8.42 -11.39
C TYR A 221 -8.28 8.81 -10.21
N GLY A 222 -8.15 10.11 -9.97
CA GLY A 222 -7.39 10.64 -8.84
C GLY A 222 -8.08 11.83 -8.22
N ARG A 223 -7.78 12.07 -6.94
CA ARG A 223 -8.22 13.27 -6.22
C ARG A 223 -7.07 13.80 -5.36
N LEU A 224 -6.71 15.05 -5.58
CA LEU A 224 -5.65 15.71 -4.84
C LEU A 224 -6.18 16.86 -3.99
N ALA A 225 -5.68 16.94 -2.75
CA ALA A 225 -5.93 18.10 -1.91
C ALA A 225 -4.98 19.24 -2.30
N ILE A 226 -5.50 20.41 -2.66
CA ILE A 226 -4.71 21.60 -3.00
C ILE A 226 -4.67 22.63 -1.87
N GLN A 227 -5.64 22.58 -0.97
CA GLN A 227 -5.74 23.36 0.27
C GLN A 227 -6.62 22.60 1.25
N LYS A 228 -6.63 23.01 2.54
CA LYS A 228 -7.53 22.42 3.54
C LYS A 228 -8.99 22.49 3.08
N GLY A 229 -9.58 21.33 2.81
CA GLY A 229 -10.96 21.20 2.36
C GLY A 229 -11.20 21.49 0.86
N LYS A 230 -10.16 21.75 0.06
CA LYS A 230 -10.25 21.99 -1.38
C LYS A 230 -9.52 20.93 -2.15
N PHE A 231 -10.22 20.25 -3.05
CA PHE A 231 -9.73 19.13 -3.84
C PHE A 231 -9.85 19.43 -5.32
N ILE A 232 -9.03 18.78 -6.12
CA ILE A 232 -9.16 18.68 -7.58
C ILE A 232 -9.32 17.22 -7.98
N ASP A 233 -10.13 16.99 -9.00
CA ASP A 233 -10.36 15.69 -9.57
C ASP A 233 -9.51 15.49 -10.84
N LEU A 234 -8.84 14.34 -10.92
CA LEU A 234 -7.93 13.97 -11.99
C LEU A 234 -8.45 12.74 -12.73
N VAL A 235 -8.20 12.69 -14.02
CA VAL A 235 -8.40 11.47 -14.81
C VAL A 235 -7.19 11.16 -15.64
N SER A 236 -6.97 9.89 -15.96
CA SER A 236 -5.94 9.48 -16.91
C SER A 236 -6.49 8.58 -18.01
N GLN A 237 -5.84 8.68 -19.18
CA GLN A 237 -5.98 7.73 -20.26
C GLN A 237 -4.59 7.25 -20.69
N VAL A 238 -4.49 5.96 -20.94
CA VAL A 238 -3.23 5.31 -21.33
C VAL A 238 -3.41 4.65 -22.70
N LYS A 239 -2.43 4.80 -23.59
CA LYS A 239 -2.42 4.17 -24.92
C LYS A 239 -1.06 3.54 -25.19
N GLY A 240 -1.03 2.19 -25.24
CA GLY A 240 0.19 1.45 -25.62
C GLY A 240 0.42 1.36 -27.13
N GLY A 241 -0.63 1.56 -27.93
CA GLY A 241 -0.60 1.44 -29.40
C GLY A 241 -0.51 2.78 -30.14
N HIS A 242 -1.12 2.82 -31.33
CA HIS A 242 -1.18 4.03 -32.16
C HIS A 242 -1.99 5.13 -31.50
N THR A 243 -1.50 6.37 -31.63
CA THR A 243 -2.18 7.57 -31.11
C THR A 243 -2.29 8.65 -32.20
N ASN A 244 -3.28 9.54 -32.03
CA ASN A 244 -3.54 10.65 -32.92
C ASN A 244 -4.28 11.79 -32.19
N PRO A 245 -4.42 12.99 -32.78
CA PRO A 245 -5.12 14.11 -32.15
C PRO A 245 -6.57 13.81 -31.74
N GLY A 246 -7.27 12.93 -32.44
CA GLY A 246 -8.64 12.52 -32.11
C GLY A 246 -8.74 11.81 -30.76
N HIS A 247 -7.69 11.07 -30.35
CA HIS A 247 -7.66 10.47 -29.02
C HIS A 247 -7.59 11.53 -27.91
N ILE A 248 -6.86 12.63 -28.12
CA ILE A 248 -6.78 13.75 -27.16
C ILE A 248 -8.14 14.46 -27.06
N GLN A 249 -8.84 14.66 -28.20
CA GLN A 249 -10.17 15.25 -28.22
C GLN A 249 -11.19 14.38 -27.47
N ALA A 250 -11.20 13.07 -27.76
CA ALA A 250 -12.08 12.11 -27.10
C ALA A 250 -11.83 12.06 -25.59
N PHE A 251 -10.55 12.01 -25.18
CA PHE A 251 -10.16 12.03 -23.78
C PHE A 251 -10.57 13.31 -23.08
N ASN A 252 -10.37 14.48 -23.70
CA ASN A 252 -10.84 15.74 -23.13
C ASN A 252 -12.36 15.77 -22.99
N GLY A 253 -13.11 15.21 -23.95
CA GLY A 253 -14.56 15.02 -23.84
C GLY A 253 -14.95 14.17 -22.63
N ALA A 254 -14.31 13.02 -22.47
CA ALA A 254 -14.52 12.14 -21.31
C ALA A 254 -14.21 12.84 -19.99
N ARG A 255 -13.07 13.56 -19.91
CA ARG A 255 -12.69 14.39 -18.76
C ARG A 255 -13.78 15.39 -18.39
N GLN A 256 -14.30 16.13 -19.39
CA GLN A 256 -15.37 17.12 -19.19
C GLN A 256 -16.68 16.46 -18.72
N GLN A 257 -17.03 15.30 -19.28
CA GLN A 257 -18.24 14.57 -18.92
C GLN A 257 -18.24 14.13 -17.45
N VAL A 258 -17.09 13.74 -16.91
CA VAL A 258 -16.96 13.34 -15.49
C VAL A 258 -16.65 14.55 -14.57
N GLY A 259 -16.48 15.75 -15.13
CA GLY A 259 -16.21 16.96 -14.36
C GLY A 259 -14.80 17.06 -13.77
N ALA A 260 -13.84 16.30 -14.30
CA ALA A 260 -12.46 16.33 -13.78
C ALA A 260 -11.73 17.62 -14.21
N ASP A 261 -10.96 18.18 -13.28
CA ASP A 261 -10.20 19.43 -13.46
C ASP A 261 -9.03 19.24 -14.43
N LEU A 262 -8.27 18.15 -14.25
CA LEU A 262 -7.10 17.84 -15.06
C LEU A 262 -7.20 16.43 -15.66
N GLY A 263 -6.57 16.26 -16.83
CA GLY A 263 -6.43 14.99 -17.53
C GLY A 263 -4.99 14.72 -17.91
N ILE A 264 -4.52 13.49 -17.65
CA ILE A 264 -3.19 13.03 -18.00
C ILE A 264 -3.32 11.96 -19.08
N PHE A 265 -2.76 12.23 -20.26
CA PHE A 265 -2.71 11.27 -21.36
C PHE A 265 -1.33 10.67 -21.43
N THR A 266 -1.23 9.35 -21.25
CA THR A 266 0.06 8.63 -21.25
C THR A 266 0.16 7.74 -22.47
N CYS A 267 1.28 7.85 -23.21
CA CYS A 267 1.63 7.00 -24.36
C CYS A 267 3.16 6.88 -24.46
N PHE A 268 3.66 6.13 -25.45
CA PHE A 268 5.09 6.10 -25.76
C PHE A 268 5.52 7.33 -26.56
N GLU A 269 6.79 7.76 -26.40
CA GLU A 269 7.32 8.97 -27.02
C GLU A 269 7.22 8.95 -28.55
N ASP A 270 7.54 7.82 -29.21
CA ASP A 270 7.42 7.62 -30.66
C ASP A 270 5.97 7.70 -31.17
N ARG A 271 5.00 7.77 -30.31
CA ARG A 271 3.57 7.89 -30.61
C ARG A 271 3.02 9.30 -30.46
N VAL A 272 3.80 10.23 -29.90
CA VAL A 272 3.38 11.63 -29.73
C VAL A 272 3.60 12.41 -31.03
N THR A 273 2.57 13.02 -31.54
CA THR A 273 2.63 13.90 -32.71
C THR A 273 2.47 15.37 -32.33
N GLN A 274 2.97 16.30 -33.16
CA GLN A 274 2.78 17.72 -32.93
C GLN A 274 1.30 18.10 -32.85
N GLY A 275 0.45 17.50 -33.72
CA GLY A 275 -1.00 17.73 -33.68
C GLY A 275 -1.65 17.31 -32.36
N MET A 276 -1.14 16.27 -31.68
CA MET A 276 -1.62 15.91 -30.33
C MET A 276 -1.24 16.97 -29.31
N ARG A 277 0.00 17.52 -29.35
CA ARG A 277 0.45 18.58 -28.47
C ARG A 277 -0.38 19.87 -28.65
N ASP A 278 -0.64 20.24 -29.90
CA ASP A 278 -1.47 21.40 -30.23
C ASP A 278 -2.93 21.21 -29.76
N THR A 279 -3.46 20.01 -29.94
CA THR A 279 -4.82 19.66 -29.46
C THR A 279 -4.89 19.72 -27.93
N ALA A 280 -3.89 19.17 -27.23
CA ALA A 280 -3.83 19.23 -25.78
C ALA A 280 -3.74 20.68 -25.28
N ALA A 281 -2.88 21.50 -25.90
CA ALA A 281 -2.74 22.93 -25.57
C ALA A 281 -4.07 23.71 -25.78
N SER A 282 -4.85 23.36 -26.79
CA SER A 282 -6.14 24.00 -27.08
C SER A 282 -7.25 23.70 -26.06
N THR A 283 -7.06 22.72 -25.16
CA THR A 283 -8.05 22.36 -24.13
C THR A 283 -8.20 23.42 -23.02
N GLY A 284 -7.32 24.40 -23.01
CA GLY A 284 -7.28 25.49 -22.00
C GLY A 284 -6.46 25.12 -20.77
N ARG A 285 -6.52 26.00 -19.78
CA ARG A 285 -5.70 25.90 -18.55
C ARG A 285 -6.59 25.86 -17.30
N PHE A 286 -6.06 25.25 -16.26
CA PHE A 286 -6.58 25.25 -14.89
C PHE A 286 -5.45 25.67 -13.96
N MET A 287 -5.58 26.81 -13.26
CA MET A 287 -4.52 27.36 -12.38
C MET A 287 -3.13 27.37 -13.07
N ASP A 288 -3.03 27.93 -14.26
CA ASP A 288 -1.79 27.95 -15.07
C ASP A 288 -1.22 26.59 -15.50
N ILE A 289 -1.94 25.50 -15.30
CA ILE A 289 -1.61 24.16 -15.73
C ILE A 289 -2.48 23.79 -16.94
N PRO A 290 -1.94 23.18 -18.01
CA PRO A 290 -2.76 22.66 -19.11
C PRO A 290 -3.80 21.66 -18.60
N LYS A 291 -5.07 21.81 -19.01
CA LYS A 291 -6.14 20.90 -18.58
C LYS A 291 -5.93 19.46 -19.04
N VAL A 292 -5.32 19.29 -20.21
CA VAL A 292 -4.85 17.99 -20.69
C VAL A 292 -3.36 18.05 -20.89
N GLN A 293 -2.65 17.13 -20.26
CA GLN A 293 -1.19 17.02 -20.36
C GLN A 293 -0.84 15.67 -21.00
N ILE A 294 0.13 15.69 -21.91
CA ILE A 294 0.67 14.47 -22.52
C ILE A 294 1.99 14.16 -21.83
N TYR A 295 2.07 12.96 -21.26
CA TYR A 295 3.29 12.43 -20.68
C TYR A 295 3.64 11.11 -21.36
N THR A 296 4.92 10.93 -21.62
CA THR A 296 5.39 9.68 -22.23
C THR A 296 5.83 8.70 -21.18
N VAL A 297 5.81 7.42 -21.50
CA VAL A 297 6.38 6.39 -20.64
C VAL A 297 7.84 6.71 -20.33
N GLU A 298 8.56 7.18 -21.35
CA GLU A 298 9.95 7.58 -21.27
C GLU A 298 10.16 8.77 -20.30
N ASP A 299 9.25 9.76 -20.27
CA ASP A 299 9.30 10.88 -19.33
C ASP A 299 9.28 10.40 -17.88
N TYR A 300 8.44 9.41 -17.55
CA TYR A 300 8.38 8.85 -16.19
C TYR A 300 9.68 8.14 -15.80
N PHE A 301 10.33 7.41 -16.71
CA PHE A 301 11.59 6.73 -16.42
C PHE A 301 12.77 7.69 -16.19
N ILE A 302 12.69 8.92 -16.68
CA ILE A 302 13.68 9.98 -16.40
C ILE A 302 13.24 10.92 -15.26
N GLY A 303 12.22 10.53 -14.49
CA GLY A 303 11.77 11.24 -13.30
C GLY A 303 10.89 12.48 -13.56
N LYS A 304 10.44 12.70 -14.79
CA LYS A 304 9.45 13.76 -15.06
C LYS A 304 8.07 13.31 -14.62
N THR A 305 7.35 14.21 -13.98
CA THR A 305 5.98 13.98 -13.50
C THR A 305 5.02 15.02 -14.06
N PRO A 306 3.71 14.72 -14.18
CA PRO A 306 2.70 15.70 -14.55
C PRO A 306 2.74 16.94 -13.66
N HIS A 307 2.50 18.09 -14.26
CA HIS A 307 2.38 19.34 -13.51
C HIS A 307 1.10 19.30 -12.71
N MET A 308 1.24 19.42 -11.39
CA MET A 308 0.13 19.47 -10.45
C MET A 308 0.11 20.81 -9.73
N PRO A 309 -1.08 21.31 -9.33
CA PRO A 309 -1.15 22.47 -8.43
C PRO A 309 -0.40 22.14 -7.13
N TYR A 310 0.24 23.15 -6.53
CA TYR A 310 1.02 22.97 -5.30
C TYR A 310 0.23 22.19 -4.25
N HIS A 311 0.84 21.10 -3.78
CA HIS A 311 0.33 20.34 -2.66
C HIS A 311 0.67 21.04 -1.34
N PHE A 312 -0.31 21.20 -0.47
CA PHE A 312 -0.04 21.29 0.96
C PHE A 312 0.09 19.86 1.49
N SER A 313 1.34 19.42 1.69
CA SER A 313 1.67 18.20 2.42
C SER A 313 1.34 18.34 3.91
#